data_8a957dc916a53e46fcd0e3ece0d4e1f4
#
_entry.id   8a957dc916a53e46fcd0e3ece0d4e1f4
#
_cell.length_a   1.000
_cell.length_b   1.000
_cell.length_c   1.000
_cell.angle_alpha   90.00
_cell.angle_beta   90.00
_cell.angle_gamma   90.00
#
_symmetry.space_group_name_H-M   'P 1'
#
loop_
_entity.id
_entity.type
_entity.pdbx_description
1 polymer ?
#
loop_
_entity_poly.entity_id
_entity_poly.type
_entity_poly.pdbx_seq_one_letter_code
_entity_poly.pdbx_strand_id
1 'polypeptide(L)'
;GFQFGAFNPQMGDGRAMLLGEVENDGQLWDLHAKGTGLTPFSRPGSDGRGTLSSMLREYLVSEAMHALGVPTTRALAVISTGRPIQRGHVQPAGIVVRVAASHIRVGTFHLAAQTDYTRQLADYAIARHYPGCDYRDFFLQLMDAQIRTVSQWMRLGFIHGVMNTDNTTISGETIDYGPCAFMESYSPSTVFSSIDTQGRYAFGNQPSILGWNLARLAESLLPLFDLDMNKAMDFAQESINGFTDRFEAQRKADMAAALDASPDIVSAYSAAMQLNGPDITLAHRALAD
;
A
#
# COMPACT_ATOMS: atom_id res chain seq x y z
N GLY A 1 -12.55 5.25 -4.19
CA GLY A 1 -11.32 6.03 -4.13
C GLY A 1 -10.74 6.33 -5.51
N PHE A 2 -9.53 6.85 -5.59
CA PHE A 2 -8.89 7.15 -6.86
C PHE A 2 -8.13 5.94 -7.40
N GLN A 3 -8.38 5.59 -8.66
CA GLN A 3 -7.73 4.49 -9.38
C GLN A 3 -7.14 5.05 -10.69
N PHE A 4 -5.85 4.83 -10.92
CA PHE A 4 -5.11 5.41 -12.06
C PHE A 4 -5.31 6.93 -12.21
N GLY A 5 -5.45 7.66 -11.09
CA GLY A 5 -5.68 9.11 -11.08
C GLY A 5 -7.13 9.55 -11.27
N ALA A 6 -8.06 8.66 -11.63
CA ALA A 6 -9.48 8.94 -11.80
C ALA A 6 -10.28 8.53 -10.55
N PHE A 7 -11.24 9.35 -10.14
CA PHE A 7 -12.11 9.04 -9.01
C PHE A 7 -13.11 7.94 -9.37
N ASN A 8 -13.20 6.91 -8.53
CA ASN A 8 -14.20 5.86 -8.62
C ASN A 8 -15.05 5.89 -7.32
N PRO A 9 -16.37 6.14 -7.42
CA PRO A 9 -17.25 6.19 -6.25
C PRO A 9 -17.48 4.83 -5.59
N GLN A 10 -17.20 3.72 -6.29
CA GLN A 10 -17.25 2.39 -5.71
C GLN A 10 -15.92 2.03 -5.07
N MET A 11 -15.91 1.94 -3.75
CA MET A 11 -14.79 1.34 -3.04
C MET A 11 -14.80 -0.18 -3.15
N GLY A 12 -13.60 -0.67 -3.33
CA GLY A 12 -13.24 -1.90 -3.86
C GLY A 12 -13.30 -3.17 -3.04
N ASP A 13 -14.19 -3.41 -2.10
CA ASP A 13 -14.41 -4.77 -1.60
C ASP A 13 -15.38 -5.55 -2.52
N GLY A 14 -15.29 -5.29 -3.83
CA GLY A 14 -16.12 -5.91 -4.84
C GLY A 14 -15.95 -7.42 -5.01
N ARG A 15 -14.96 -8.02 -4.32
CA ARG A 15 -14.73 -9.47 -4.27
C ARG A 15 -14.15 -9.94 -2.94
N ALA A 16 -14.29 -9.12 -1.90
CA ALA A 16 -13.73 -9.41 -0.59
C ALA A 16 -14.69 -8.94 0.50
N MET A 17 -14.66 -9.59 1.64
CA MET A 17 -15.52 -9.28 2.78
C MET A 17 -14.78 -9.42 4.10
N LEU A 18 -15.03 -8.51 5.01
CA LEU A 18 -14.59 -8.64 6.40
C LEU A 18 -15.40 -9.77 7.06
N LEU A 19 -14.70 -10.76 7.59
CA LEU A 19 -15.31 -11.87 8.34
C LEU A 19 -15.53 -11.52 9.80
N GLY A 20 -14.65 -10.67 10.35
CA GLY A 20 -14.66 -10.24 11.73
C GLY A 20 -13.27 -9.80 12.17
N GLU A 21 -13.15 -9.57 13.46
CA GLU A 21 -11.91 -9.19 14.12
C GLU A 21 -11.53 -10.23 15.17
N VAL A 22 -10.23 -10.41 15.38
CA VAL A 22 -9.69 -11.19 16.49
C VAL A 22 -8.78 -10.31 17.32
N GLU A 23 -8.84 -10.49 18.62
CA GLU A 23 -7.92 -9.85 19.54
C GLU A 23 -6.77 -10.80 19.87
N ASN A 24 -5.55 -10.30 19.77
CA ASN A 24 -4.36 -11.00 20.22
C ASN A 24 -3.40 -10.02 20.88
N ASP A 25 -3.02 -10.29 22.11
CA ASP A 25 -2.12 -9.45 22.91
C ASP A 25 -2.57 -7.97 23.01
N GLY A 26 -3.88 -7.73 23.12
CA GLY A 26 -4.47 -6.40 23.23
C GLY A 26 -4.56 -5.66 21.89
N GLN A 27 -4.20 -6.30 20.78
CA GLN A 27 -4.29 -5.74 19.43
C GLN A 27 -5.40 -6.41 18.64
N LEU A 28 -6.22 -5.61 17.94
CA LEU A 28 -7.25 -6.09 17.02
C LEU A 28 -6.64 -6.38 15.64
N TRP A 29 -7.03 -7.52 15.08
CA TRP A 29 -6.66 -7.97 13.74
C TRP A 29 -7.91 -8.28 12.93
N ASP A 30 -8.02 -7.69 11.74
CA ASP A 30 -9.09 -8.02 10.80
C ASP A 30 -8.83 -9.36 10.12
N LEU A 31 -9.87 -10.18 10.05
CA LEU A 31 -9.94 -11.34 9.16
C LEU A 31 -10.77 -10.99 7.93
N HIS A 32 -10.16 -11.06 6.76
CA HIS A 32 -10.77 -10.59 5.52
C HIS A 32 -10.62 -11.62 4.40
N ALA A 33 -11.73 -12.13 3.86
CA ALA A 33 -11.73 -13.12 2.80
C ALA A 33 -11.86 -12.46 1.43
N LYS A 34 -10.89 -12.72 0.53
CA LYS A 34 -10.86 -12.20 -0.84
C LYS A 34 -11.08 -13.32 -1.85
N GLY A 35 -11.92 -13.09 -2.84
CA GLY A 35 -12.29 -14.08 -3.86
C GLY A 35 -13.59 -14.83 -3.56
N THR A 36 -14.39 -14.32 -2.61
CA THR A 36 -15.59 -14.99 -2.06
C THR A 36 -16.81 -14.99 -2.99
N GLY A 37 -16.78 -14.18 -4.05
CA GLY A 37 -17.90 -13.97 -4.95
C GLY A 37 -18.43 -12.54 -4.91
N LEU A 38 -19.64 -12.33 -5.42
CA LEU A 38 -20.28 -11.02 -5.47
C LEU A 38 -20.57 -10.49 -4.06
N THR A 39 -20.35 -9.19 -3.91
CA THR A 39 -20.75 -8.39 -2.76
C THR A 39 -21.62 -7.23 -3.24
N PRO A 40 -22.30 -6.48 -2.34
CA PRO A 40 -23.02 -5.26 -2.72
C PRO A 40 -22.14 -4.20 -3.39
N PHE A 41 -20.82 -4.30 -3.25
CA PHE A 41 -19.82 -3.37 -3.79
C PHE A 41 -19.12 -3.91 -5.05
N SER A 42 -19.55 -5.05 -5.57
CA SER A 42 -18.99 -5.62 -6.80
C SER A 42 -19.31 -4.74 -8.01
N ARG A 43 -18.32 -4.56 -8.88
CA ARG A 43 -18.50 -3.81 -10.12
C ARG A 43 -19.45 -4.56 -11.07
N PRO A 44 -20.24 -3.85 -11.87
CA PRO A 44 -21.05 -4.49 -12.92
C PRO A 44 -20.18 -5.39 -13.81
N GLY A 45 -20.67 -6.60 -14.08
CA GLY A 45 -19.95 -7.59 -14.90
C GLY A 45 -18.83 -8.36 -14.18
N SER A 46 -18.54 -8.06 -12.92
CA SER A 46 -17.64 -8.87 -12.09
C SER A 46 -18.38 -10.07 -11.50
N ASP A 47 -17.72 -11.23 -11.41
CA ASP A 47 -18.22 -12.37 -10.65
C ASP A 47 -17.75 -12.41 -9.19
N GLY A 48 -16.92 -11.42 -8.79
CA GLY A 48 -16.37 -11.32 -7.44
C GLY A 48 -15.40 -12.43 -7.05
N ARG A 49 -14.99 -13.31 -7.98
CA ARG A 49 -14.15 -14.46 -7.69
C ARG A 49 -12.70 -14.21 -8.06
N GLY A 50 -11.81 -14.94 -7.40
CA GLY A 50 -10.38 -14.96 -7.71
C GLY A 50 -9.92 -16.29 -8.26
N THR A 51 -8.88 -16.31 -9.10
CA THR A 51 -8.20 -17.55 -9.47
C THR A 51 -7.40 -18.08 -8.29
N LEU A 52 -7.30 -19.39 -8.16
CA LEU A 52 -6.47 -20.01 -7.13
C LEU A 52 -5.01 -19.54 -7.23
N SER A 53 -4.48 -19.39 -8.45
CA SER A 53 -3.13 -18.88 -8.68
C SER A 53 -2.92 -17.46 -8.15
N SER A 54 -3.91 -16.57 -8.32
CA SER A 54 -3.84 -15.21 -7.77
C SER A 54 -3.86 -15.20 -6.23
N MET A 55 -4.63 -16.11 -5.62
CA MET A 55 -4.72 -16.21 -4.16
C MET A 55 -3.44 -16.81 -3.57
N LEU A 56 -2.86 -17.82 -4.22
CA LEU A 56 -1.56 -18.38 -3.85
C LEU A 56 -0.43 -17.34 -4.00
N ARG A 57 -0.47 -16.56 -5.08
CA ARG A 57 0.49 -15.47 -5.28
C ARG A 57 0.43 -14.45 -4.15
N GLU A 58 -0.77 -14.01 -3.78
CA GLU A 58 -0.94 -13.06 -2.69
C GLU A 58 -0.43 -13.63 -1.36
N TYR A 59 -0.74 -14.90 -1.07
CA TYR A 59 -0.19 -15.61 0.09
C TYR A 59 1.34 -15.60 0.11
N LEU A 60 1.94 -16.09 -0.98
CA LEU A 60 3.41 -16.22 -1.05
C LEU A 60 4.13 -14.88 -0.94
N VAL A 61 3.63 -13.86 -1.63
CA VAL A 61 4.30 -12.56 -1.62
C VAL A 61 4.10 -11.83 -0.30
N SER A 62 2.91 -11.88 0.32
CA SER A 62 2.69 -11.26 1.63
C SER A 62 3.58 -11.87 2.71
N GLU A 63 3.72 -13.20 2.73
CA GLU A 63 4.60 -13.87 3.69
C GLU A 63 6.10 -13.62 3.40
N ALA A 64 6.49 -13.54 2.13
CA ALA A 64 7.85 -13.15 1.75
C ALA A 64 8.16 -11.72 2.20
N MET A 65 7.25 -10.76 1.98
CA MET A 65 7.41 -9.38 2.41
C MET A 65 7.53 -9.28 3.92
N HIS A 66 6.72 -10.04 4.67
CA HIS A 66 6.85 -10.11 6.13
C HIS A 66 8.23 -10.64 6.55
N ALA A 67 8.71 -11.72 5.93
CA ALA A 67 10.02 -12.28 6.21
C ALA A 67 11.18 -11.32 5.87
N LEU A 68 10.98 -10.42 4.90
CA LEU A 68 11.92 -9.36 4.53
C LEU A 68 11.82 -8.11 5.42
N GLY A 69 10.94 -8.13 6.44
CA GLY A 69 10.77 -7.02 7.39
C GLY A 69 9.91 -5.86 6.87
N VAL A 70 9.17 -6.05 5.76
CA VAL A 70 8.28 -5.02 5.22
C VAL A 70 6.93 -5.08 5.93
N PRO A 71 6.37 -3.94 6.41
CA PRO A 71 5.01 -3.90 6.92
C PRO A 71 4.01 -4.37 5.86
N THR A 72 3.25 -5.40 6.18
CA THR A 72 2.37 -6.06 5.22
C THR A 72 1.21 -6.79 5.90
N THR A 73 0.07 -6.85 5.21
CA THR A 73 -0.98 -7.81 5.56
C THR A 73 -0.41 -9.22 5.47
N ARG A 74 -0.91 -10.11 6.33
CA ARG A 74 -0.54 -11.54 6.36
C ARG A 74 -1.65 -12.37 5.69
N ALA A 75 -1.34 -13.61 5.38
CA ALA A 75 -2.31 -14.55 4.84
C ALA A 75 -2.44 -15.77 5.75
N LEU A 76 -3.62 -15.95 6.32
CA LEU A 76 -3.92 -17.07 7.21
C LEU A 76 -4.06 -18.39 6.45
N ALA A 77 -4.76 -18.34 5.30
CA ALA A 77 -5.04 -19.52 4.49
C ALA A 77 -5.36 -19.16 3.04
N VAL A 78 -5.12 -20.13 2.15
CA VAL A 78 -5.69 -20.15 0.78
C VAL A 78 -6.58 -21.36 0.66
N ILE A 79 -7.79 -21.16 0.17
CA ILE A 79 -8.82 -22.18 0.06
C ILE A 79 -9.16 -22.40 -1.42
N SER A 80 -8.99 -23.61 -1.92
CA SER A 80 -9.54 -23.99 -3.23
C SER A 80 -11.05 -24.20 -3.08
N THR A 81 -11.83 -23.49 -3.91
CA THR A 81 -13.30 -23.58 -3.81
C THR A 81 -13.89 -24.82 -4.47
N GLY A 82 -13.09 -25.59 -5.20
CA GLY A 82 -13.55 -26.71 -6.03
C GLY A 82 -14.38 -26.27 -7.25
N ARG A 83 -14.56 -24.97 -7.48
CA ARG A 83 -15.34 -24.44 -8.60
C ARG A 83 -14.42 -23.83 -9.65
N PRO A 84 -14.68 -24.03 -10.95
CA PRO A 84 -13.96 -23.35 -12.01
C PRO A 84 -14.47 -21.91 -12.19
N ILE A 85 -13.58 -21.06 -12.71
CA ILE A 85 -13.92 -19.72 -13.20
C ILE A 85 -13.32 -19.50 -14.59
N GLN A 86 -13.96 -18.64 -15.38
CA GLN A 86 -13.49 -18.27 -16.71
C GLN A 86 -12.65 -16.99 -16.62
N ARG A 87 -11.37 -17.09 -17.05
CA ARG A 87 -10.44 -15.96 -17.17
C ARG A 87 -9.55 -16.20 -18.39
N GLY A 88 -10.05 -15.87 -19.59
CA GLY A 88 -9.43 -16.31 -20.84
C GLY A 88 -9.64 -17.81 -21.08
N HIS A 89 -9.21 -18.65 -20.16
CA HIS A 89 -9.47 -20.09 -20.09
C HIS A 89 -10.06 -20.48 -18.74
N VAL A 90 -10.53 -21.73 -18.63
CA VAL A 90 -11.07 -22.28 -17.38
C VAL A 90 -9.94 -22.50 -16.38
N GLN A 91 -10.09 -21.96 -15.17
CA GLN A 91 -9.11 -22.02 -14.08
C GLN A 91 -9.80 -22.38 -12.77
N PRO A 92 -9.08 -23.01 -11.82
CA PRO A 92 -9.62 -23.21 -10.47
C PRO A 92 -9.79 -21.87 -9.75
N ALA A 93 -10.90 -21.73 -9.03
CA ALA A 93 -11.14 -20.58 -8.16
C ALA A 93 -10.58 -20.81 -6.75
N GLY A 94 -10.13 -19.73 -6.12
CA GLY A 94 -9.61 -19.73 -4.77
C GLY A 94 -10.06 -18.53 -3.96
N ILE A 95 -9.91 -18.66 -2.65
CA ILE A 95 -10.12 -17.59 -1.65
C ILE A 95 -8.83 -17.47 -0.84
N VAL A 96 -8.35 -16.26 -0.62
CA VAL A 96 -7.33 -16.00 0.41
C VAL A 96 -7.97 -15.33 1.62
N VAL A 97 -7.61 -15.79 2.81
CA VAL A 97 -7.98 -15.16 4.08
C VAL A 97 -6.81 -14.30 4.53
N ARG A 98 -6.99 -12.99 4.48
CA ARG A 98 -6.02 -11.99 4.96
C ARG A 98 -6.17 -11.75 6.44
N VAL A 99 -5.05 -11.42 7.08
CA VAL A 99 -4.98 -10.87 8.43
C VAL A 99 -4.28 -9.52 8.34
N ALA A 100 -4.86 -8.49 8.88
CA ALA A 100 -4.31 -7.13 8.84
C ALA A 100 -4.62 -6.39 10.13
N ALA A 101 -3.80 -5.39 10.47
CA ALA A 101 -4.10 -4.48 11.57
C ALA A 101 -5.42 -3.73 11.32
N SER A 102 -5.74 -3.41 10.07
CA SER A 102 -7.08 -3.08 9.58
C SER A 102 -7.11 -3.06 8.05
N HIS A 103 -8.34 -3.06 7.49
CA HIS A 103 -8.59 -2.86 6.05
C HIS A 103 -9.08 -1.44 5.73
N ILE A 104 -8.88 -0.47 6.63
CA ILE A 104 -9.14 0.94 6.34
C ILE A 104 -8.04 1.46 5.43
N ARG A 105 -8.43 2.14 4.37
CA ARG A 105 -7.53 2.67 3.33
C ARG A 105 -7.78 4.15 3.10
N VAL A 106 -6.86 4.82 2.45
CA VAL A 106 -7.04 6.23 2.05
C VAL A 106 -8.37 6.42 1.30
N GLY A 107 -8.70 5.49 0.39
CA GLY A 107 -9.98 5.52 -0.33
C GLY A 107 -11.21 5.46 0.58
N THR A 108 -11.14 4.84 1.77
CA THR A 108 -12.25 4.81 2.74
C THR A 108 -12.61 6.22 3.23
N PHE A 109 -11.59 7.08 3.39
CA PHE A 109 -11.80 8.47 3.78
C PHE A 109 -12.48 9.31 2.69
N HIS A 110 -12.22 9.01 1.40
CA HIS A 110 -12.93 9.67 0.30
C HIS A 110 -14.44 9.37 0.34
N LEU A 111 -14.80 8.13 0.68
CA LEU A 111 -16.21 7.75 0.85
C LEU A 111 -16.82 8.40 2.11
N ALA A 112 -16.09 8.40 3.22
CA ALA A 112 -16.52 9.01 4.46
C ALA A 112 -16.76 10.53 4.28
N ALA A 113 -15.92 11.22 3.52
CA ALA A 113 -16.06 12.64 3.21
C ALA A 113 -17.32 12.97 2.41
N GLN A 114 -17.86 12.02 1.64
CA GLN A 114 -19.12 12.20 0.89
C GLN A 114 -20.38 11.97 1.76
N THR A 115 -20.21 11.40 2.95
CA THR A 115 -21.30 10.93 3.82
C THR A 115 -21.24 11.52 5.23
N ASP A 116 -20.44 12.55 5.47
CA ASP A 116 -20.21 13.21 6.77
C ASP A 116 -19.71 12.28 7.90
N TYR A 117 -19.13 11.13 7.55
CA TYR A 117 -18.57 10.18 8.51
C TYR A 117 -17.04 10.33 8.70
N THR A 118 -16.42 11.36 8.14
CA THR A 118 -14.95 11.54 8.21
C THR A 118 -14.43 11.58 9.63
N ARG A 119 -15.12 12.31 10.54
CA ARG A 119 -14.72 12.41 11.94
C ARG A 119 -14.77 11.05 12.65
N GLN A 120 -15.90 10.36 12.53
CA GLN A 120 -16.09 9.05 13.16
C GLN A 120 -15.05 8.04 12.68
N LEU A 121 -14.74 8.05 11.38
CA LEU A 121 -13.71 7.19 10.80
C LEU A 121 -12.30 7.57 11.29
N ALA A 122 -12.00 8.87 11.39
CA ALA A 122 -10.71 9.36 11.91
C ALA A 122 -10.54 9.00 13.38
N ASP A 123 -11.57 9.22 14.20
CA ASP A 123 -11.56 8.87 15.63
C ASP A 123 -11.33 7.37 15.84
N TYR A 124 -12.01 6.53 15.04
CA TYR A 124 -11.80 5.08 15.06
C TYR A 124 -10.37 4.69 14.63
N ALA A 125 -9.86 5.28 13.55
CA ALA A 125 -8.51 5.00 13.04
C ALA A 125 -7.43 5.42 14.05
N ILE A 126 -7.60 6.58 14.70
CA ILE A 126 -6.72 7.06 15.76
C ILE A 126 -6.73 6.10 16.95
N ALA A 127 -7.92 5.76 17.46
CA ALA A 127 -8.04 4.85 18.60
C ALA A 127 -7.39 3.50 18.34
N ARG A 128 -7.46 3.01 17.10
CA ARG A 128 -6.95 1.68 16.70
C ARG A 128 -5.46 1.65 16.40
N HIS A 129 -4.92 2.68 15.71
CA HIS A 129 -3.56 2.64 15.15
C HIS A 129 -2.62 3.69 15.73
N TYR A 130 -3.16 4.82 16.22
CA TYR A 130 -2.40 5.99 16.62
C TYR A 130 -2.92 6.58 17.94
N PRO A 131 -3.08 5.78 19.00
CA PRO A 131 -3.73 6.22 20.25
C PRO A 131 -3.02 7.43 20.84
N GLY A 132 -3.82 8.43 21.21
CA GLY A 132 -3.33 9.68 21.81
C GLY A 132 -2.99 10.80 20.83
N CYS A 133 -3.05 10.55 19.52
CA CYS A 133 -2.86 11.59 18.50
C CYS A 133 -4.08 12.49 18.37
N ASP A 134 -3.84 13.78 18.07
CA ASP A 134 -4.84 14.61 17.42
C ASP A 134 -4.90 14.32 15.91
N TYR A 135 -5.76 15.02 15.15
CA TYR A 135 -5.94 14.76 13.73
C TYR A 135 -4.71 15.15 12.88
N ARG A 136 -3.94 16.15 13.29
CA ARG A 136 -2.71 16.58 12.62
C ARG A 136 -1.60 15.55 12.85
N ASP A 137 -1.42 15.14 14.10
CA ASP A 137 -0.46 14.10 14.47
C ASP A 137 -0.79 12.76 13.80
N PHE A 138 -2.08 12.39 13.75
CA PHE A 138 -2.55 11.22 13.02
C PHE A 138 -2.11 11.24 11.57
N PHE A 139 -2.34 12.35 10.85
CA PHE A 139 -1.92 12.49 9.45
C PHE A 139 -0.40 12.35 9.29
N LEU A 140 0.38 13.00 10.15
CA LEU A 140 1.84 12.96 10.08
C LEU A 140 2.39 11.56 10.41
N GLN A 141 1.88 10.87 11.44
CA GLN A 141 2.32 9.53 11.80
C GLN A 141 1.94 8.49 10.76
N LEU A 142 0.76 8.64 10.14
CA LEU A 142 0.35 7.81 9.00
C LEU A 142 1.28 8.04 7.80
N MET A 143 1.61 9.31 7.49
CA MET A 143 2.59 9.64 6.44
C MET A 143 3.91 8.93 6.70
N ASP A 144 4.44 9.00 7.91
CA ASP A 144 5.71 8.37 8.27
C ASP A 144 5.62 6.83 8.21
N ALA A 145 4.47 6.23 8.58
CA ALA A 145 4.25 4.79 8.43
C ALA A 145 4.28 4.35 6.97
N GLN A 146 3.63 5.09 6.09
CA GLN A 146 3.61 4.82 4.64
C GLN A 146 4.97 5.07 3.99
N ILE A 147 5.69 6.12 4.42
CA ILE A 147 7.05 6.40 3.96
C ILE A 147 7.97 5.22 4.30
N ARG A 148 7.94 4.70 5.53
CA ARG A 148 8.73 3.52 5.92
C ARG A 148 8.44 2.32 5.02
N THR A 149 7.18 2.05 4.74
CA THR A 149 6.77 0.90 3.91
C THR A 149 7.26 1.05 2.47
N VAL A 150 7.02 2.18 1.83
CA VAL A 150 7.42 2.39 0.43
C VAL A 150 8.95 2.53 0.31
N SER A 151 9.62 3.06 1.32
CA SER A 151 11.09 3.06 1.39
C SER A 151 11.67 1.63 1.36
N GLN A 152 11.07 0.69 2.10
CA GLN A 152 11.45 -0.72 2.05
C GLN A 152 11.18 -1.34 0.67
N TRP A 153 10.08 -0.99 -0.01
CA TRP A 153 9.84 -1.44 -1.38
C TRP A 153 10.96 -0.98 -2.31
N MET A 154 11.35 0.29 -2.22
CA MET A 154 12.43 0.85 -3.05
C MET A 154 13.75 0.15 -2.77
N ARG A 155 14.06 -0.16 -1.51
CA ARG A 155 15.26 -0.90 -1.12
C ARG A 155 15.31 -2.31 -1.71
N LEU A 156 14.17 -3.00 -1.75
CA LEU A 156 14.07 -4.39 -2.24
C LEU A 156 13.86 -4.51 -3.75
N GLY A 157 13.73 -3.39 -4.48
CA GLY A 157 13.35 -3.44 -5.89
C GLY A 157 11.91 -3.93 -6.11
N PHE A 158 11.04 -3.81 -5.10
CA PHE A 158 9.64 -4.24 -5.18
C PHE A 158 8.79 -3.20 -5.89
N ILE A 159 7.97 -3.66 -6.82
CA ILE A 159 6.98 -2.83 -7.55
C ILE A 159 5.60 -3.36 -7.20
N HIS A 160 4.79 -2.52 -6.55
CA HIS A 160 3.40 -2.88 -6.22
C HIS A 160 2.51 -3.00 -7.46
N GLY A 161 2.70 -2.10 -8.40
CA GLY A 161 2.04 -2.10 -9.71
C GLY A 161 0.62 -1.53 -9.74
N VAL A 162 -0.05 -1.32 -8.61
CA VAL A 162 -1.38 -0.68 -8.50
C VAL A 162 -1.48 0.10 -7.19
N MET A 163 -0.84 1.26 -7.13
CA MET A 163 -0.86 2.14 -5.95
C MET A 163 -2.08 3.09 -5.97
N ASN A 164 -3.26 2.53 -6.09
CA ASN A 164 -4.51 3.27 -5.91
C ASN A 164 -4.67 3.72 -4.45
N THR A 165 -5.50 4.71 -4.18
CA THR A 165 -5.87 5.08 -2.80
C THR A 165 -6.58 3.94 -2.07
N ASP A 166 -7.16 2.98 -2.81
CA ASP A 166 -7.76 1.76 -2.26
C ASP A 166 -6.72 0.71 -1.86
N ASN A 167 -5.46 0.89 -2.24
CA ASN A 167 -4.33 0.02 -1.91
C ASN A 167 -3.28 0.74 -1.03
N THR A 168 -3.66 1.83 -0.38
CA THR A 168 -2.84 2.57 0.60
C THR A 168 -3.55 2.49 1.94
N THR A 169 -3.05 1.65 2.83
CA THR A 169 -3.69 1.38 4.13
C THR A 169 -3.43 2.50 5.13
N ILE A 170 -4.31 2.65 6.11
CA ILE A 170 -4.12 3.57 7.23
C ILE A 170 -3.12 3.03 8.24
N SER A 171 -3.00 1.71 8.35
CA SER A 171 -2.03 1.04 9.23
C SER A 171 -0.57 1.12 8.75
N GLY A 172 -0.33 1.53 7.49
CA GLY A 172 1.01 1.49 6.88
C GLY A 172 1.38 0.14 6.26
N GLU A 173 0.52 -0.87 6.34
CA GLU A 173 0.79 -2.20 5.78
C GLU A 173 0.62 -2.23 4.26
N THR A 174 1.49 -2.97 3.56
CA THR A 174 1.28 -3.32 2.15
C THR A 174 0.07 -4.23 1.99
N ILE A 175 -0.79 -3.98 1.02
CA ILE A 175 -2.01 -4.75 0.76
C ILE A 175 -2.20 -4.98 -0.74
N ASP A 176 -2.90 -6.07 -1.08
CA ASP A 176 -3.41 -6.35 -2.44
C ASP A 176 -2.31 -6.64 -3.48
N TYR A 177 -1.64 -7.76 -3.30
CA TYR A 177 -0.57 -8.23 -4.17
C TYR A 177 -1.12 -8.77 -5.51
N GLY A 178 -1.51 -7.84 -6.40
CA GLY A 178 -1.99 -8.13 -7.75
C GLY A 178 -0.84 -8.30 -8.75
N PRO A 179 -0.56 -7.29 -9.60
CA PRO A 179 0.50 -7.35 -10.61
C PRO A 179 1.90 -7.07 -10.04
N CYS A 180 2.10 -7.14 -8.73
CA CYS A 180 3.37 -6.83 -8.07
C CYS A 180 4.48 -7.78 -8.51
N ALA A 181 5.73 -7.32 -8.46
CA ALA A 181 6.92 -8.15 -8.68
C ALA A 181 8.16 -7.51 -8.06
N PHE A 182 9.20 -8.31 -7.88
CA PHE A 182 10.55 -7.81 -7.61
C PHE A 182 11.27 -7.59 -8.94
N MET A 183 11.92 -6.45 -9.06
CA MET A 183 12.68 -6.08 -10.22
C MET A 183 14.01 -6.84 -10.23
N GLU A 184 14.38 -7.40 -11.36
CA GLU A 184 15.68 -8.06 -11.55
C GLU A 184 16.76 -7.03 -11.86
N SER A 185 16.72 -6.45 -13.06
CA SER A 185 17.65 -5.37 -13.45
C SER A 185 17.08 -4.03 -13.03
N TYR A 186 17.90 -3.21 -12.39
CA TYR A 186 17.47 -1.89 -11.92
C TYR A 186 17.07 -0.98 -13.06
N SER A 187 15.84 -0.52 -13.05
CA SER A 187 15.33 0.51 -13.97
C SER A 187 14.17 1.26 -13.33
N PRO A 188 14.26 2.59 -13.17
CA PRO A 188 13.17 3.41 -12.64
C PRO A 188 11.89 3.34 -13.45
N SER A 189 11.96 3.01 -14.73
CA SER A 189 10.81 2.94 -15.63
C SER A 189 10.13 1.57 -15.67
N THR A 190 10.59 0.59 -14.88
CA THR A 190 10.01 -0.77 -14.88
C THR A 190 8.57 -0.77 -14.40
N VAL A 191 7.68 -1.42 -15.18
CA VAL A 191 6.25 -1.57 -14.95
C VAL A 191 5.87 -3.03 -15.06
N PHE A 192 5.09 -3.56 -14.10
CA PHE A 192 4.59 -4.94 -14.14
C PHE A 192 3.07 -5.05 -14.33
N SER A 193 2.34 -3.96 -14.18
CA SER A 193 0.91 -3.95 -14.45
C SER A 193 0.64 -3.82 -15.95
N SER A 194 0.03 -4.83 -16.55
CA SER A 194 -0.30 -4.82 -17.98
C SER A 194 -1.34 -3.75 -18.39
N ILE A 195 -2.09 -3.24 -17.41
CA ILE A 195 -3.07 -2.17 -17.62
C ILE A 195 -2.51 -0.77 -17.38
N ASP A 196 -1.30 -0.67 -16.84
CA ASP A 196 -0.60 0.61 -16.60
C ASP A 196 0.23 1.00 -17.84
N THR A 197 -0.47 1.34 -18.91
CA THR A 197 0.16 1.66 -20.21
C THR A 197 0.98 2.95 -20.19
N GLN A 198 0.78 3.81 -19.19
CA GLN A 198 1.48 5.09 -19.06
C GLN A 198 2.61 5.06 -18.01
N GLY A 199 2.81 3.93 -17.35
CA GLY A 199 3.84 3.79 -16.32
C GLY A 199 3.57 4.61 -15.05
N ARG A 200 2.30 4.90 -14.75
CA ARG A 200 1.93 5.66 -13.54
C ARG A 200 2.53 5.03 -12.28
N TYR A 201 2.51 3.70 -12.20
CA TYR A 201 3.01 2.92 -11.07
C TYR A 201 4.36 2.26 -11.36
N ALA A 202 5.17 2.86 -12.25
CA ALA A 202 6.55 2.43 -12.45
C ALA A 202 7.35 2.51 -11.14
N PHE A 203 8.41 1.72 -11.03
CA PHE A 203 9.26 1.66 -9.83
C PHE A 203 9.65 3.05 -9.30
N GLY A 204 10.22 3.89 -10.14
CA GLY A 204 10.69 5.24 -9.77
C GLY A 204 9.56 6.22 -9.41
N ASN A 205 8.32 5.91 -9.80
CA ASN A 205 7.17 6.77 -9.52
C ASN A 205 6.49 6.46 -8.18
N GLN A 206 6.82 5.33 -7.53
CA GLN A 206 6.16 4.89 -6.30
C GLN A 206 6.18 5.95 -5.18
N PRO A 207 7.30 6.66 -4.90
CA PRO A 207 7.29 7.73 -3.92
C PRO A 207 6.33 8.88 -4.27
N SER A 208 6.37 9.34 -5.53
CA SER A 208 5.52 10.45 -5.98
C SER A 208 4.02 10.09 -5.92
N ILE A 209 3.66 8.85 -6.24
CA ILE A 209 2.29 8.35 -6.14
C ILE A 209 1.85 8.23 -4.68
N LEU A 210 2.74 7.81 -3.77
CA LEU A 210 2.44 7.85 -2.34
C LEU A 210 2.14 9.28 -1.87
N GLY A 211 2.99 10.25 -2.21
CA GLY A 211 2.76 11.66 -1.88
C GLY A 211 1.41 12.16 -2.43
N TRP A 212 1.05 11.77 -3.67
CA TRP A 212 -0.24 12.08 -4.25
C TRP A 212 -1.41 11.44 -3.47
N ASN A 213 -1.30 10.17 -3.07
CA ASN A 213 -2.34 9.49 -2.28
C ASN A 213 -2.52 10.16 -0.91
N LEU A 214 -1.43 10.57 -0.27
CA LEU A 214 -1.47 11.31 0.99
C LEU A 214 -2.10 12.70 0.84
N ALA A 215 -1.84 13.40 -0.27
CA ALA A 215 -2.52 14.65 -0.57
C ALA A 215 -4.04 14.46 -0.69
N ARG A 216 -4.49 13.37 -1.35
CA ARG A 216 -5.92 13.02 -1.42
C ARG A 216 -6.51 12.70 -0.04
N LEU A 217 -5.74 12.07 0.86
CA LEU A 217 -6.16 11.87 2.24
C LEU A 217 -6.28 13.20 2.99
N ALA A 218 -5.27 14.08 2.88
CA ALA A 218 -5.28 15.38 3.53
C ALA A 218 -6.52 16.20 3.16
N GLU A 219 -6.91 16.20 1.87
CA GLU A 219 -8.16 16.85 1.41
C GLU A 219 -9.40 16.33 2.14
N SER A 220 -9.48 15.02 2.38
CA SER A 220 -10.59 14.42 3.13
C SER A 220 -10.58 14.80 4.62
N LEU A 221 -9.41 15.10 5.16
CA LEU A 221 -9.21 15.43 6.58
C LEU A 221 -9.22 16.94 6.87
N LEU A 222 -9.23 17.82 5.87
CA LEU A 222 -9.18 19.29 6.04
C LEU A 222 -10.13 19.81 7.13
N PRO A 223 -11.43 19.39 7.19
CA PRO A 223 -12.34 19.89 8.21
C PRO A 223 -11.99 19.49 9.64
N LEU A 224 -11.04 18.55 9.81
CA LEU A 224 -10.58 18.06 11.10
C LEU A 224 -9.28 18.71 11.57
N PHE A 225 -8.48 19.25 10.65
CA PHE A 225 -7.18 19.85 10.98
C PHE A 225 -7.30 21.18 11.72
N ASP A 226 -8.28 22.01 11.36
CA ASP A 226 -8.56 23.26 12.04
C ASP A 226 -10.00 23.72 11.75
N LEU A 227 -10.58 24.54 12.64
CA LEU A 227 -11.86 25.21 12.40
C LEU A 227 -11.72 26.33 11.35
N ASP A 228 -10.54 26.95 11.27
CA ASP A 228 -10.17 27.89 10.22
C ASP A 228 -9.65 27.12 9.01
N MET A 229 -10.41 27.13 7.92
CA MET A 229 -10.06 26.40 6.71
C MET A 229 -8.72 26.83 6.10
N ASN A 230 -8.32 28.09 6.22
CA ASN A 230 -7.02 28.55 5.73
C ASN A 230 -5.88 27.89 6.52
N LYS A 231 -6.00 27.83 7.85
CA LYS A 231 -5.01 27.13 8.69
C LYS A 231 -4.97 25.63 8.42
N ALA A 232 -6.13 25.02 8.17
CA ALA A 232 -6.20 23.62 7.77
C ALA A 232 -5.48 23.36 6.43
N MET A 233 -5.69 24.23 5.45
CA MET A 233 -5.04 24.17 4.13
C MET A 233 -3.53 24.42 4.24
N ASP A 234 -3.11 25.42 5.02
CA ASP A 234 -1.70 25.73 5.25
C ASP A 234 -0.97 24.53 5.86
N PHE A 235 -1.54 23.93 6.91
CA PHE A 235 -0.99 22.70 7.51
C PHE A 235 -0.88 21.54 6.51
N ALA A 236 -1.95 21.28 5.75
CA ALA A 236 -1.95 20.22 4.76
C ALA A 236 -0.89 20.45 3.68
N GLN A 237 -0.79 21.67 3.16
CA GLN A 237 0.18 22.05 2.13
C GLN A 237 1.62 21.94 2.64
N GLU A 238 1.89 22.45 3.85
CA GLU A 238 3.22 22.36 4.48
C GLU A 238 3.63 20.90 4.68
N SER A 239 2.72 20.06 5.18
CA SER A 239 2.97 18.65 5.40
C SER A 239 3.31 17.92 4.10
N ILE A 240 2.57 18.19 3.02
CA ILE A 240 2.81 17.58 1.69
C ILE A 240 4.09 18.13 1.05
N ASN A 241 4.38 19.41 1.20
CA ASN A 241 5.65 20.00 0.71
C ASN A 241 6.87 19.35 1.39
N GLY A 242 6.77 19.00 2.68
CA GLY A 242 7.82 18.30 3.43
C GLY A 242 7.95 16.80 3.12
N PHE A 243 7.03 16.22 2.36
CA PHE A 243 6.99 14.77 2.11
C PHE A 243 8.27 14.25 1.42
N THR A 244 8.74 14.92 0.37
CA THR A 244 9.91 14.46 -0.41
C THR A 244 11.16 14.39 0.46
N ASP A 245 11.41 15.39 1.29
CA ASP A 245 12.57 15.42 2.18
C ASP A 245 12.50 14.32 3.24
N ARG A 246 11.31 14.10 3.83
CA ARG A 246 11.07 12.99 4.77
C ARG A 246 11.30 11.63 4.11
N PHE A 247 10.77 11.44 2.89
CA PHE A 247 10.93 10.19 2.14
C PHE A 247 12.40 9.91 1.84
N GLU A 248 13.13 10.88 1.32
CA GLU A 248 14.55 10.73 0.99
C GLU A 248 15.42 10.49 2.23
N ALA A 249 15.11 11.15 3.35
CA ALA A 249 15.78 10.89 4.62
C ALA A 249 15.58 9.44 5.09
N GLN A 250 14.32 8.94 5.06
CA GLN A 250 14.01 7.56 5.43
C GLN A 250 14.68 6.55 4.48
N ARG A 251 14.60 6.79 3.16
CA ARG A 251 15.22 5.93 2.14
C ARG A 251 16.72 5.81 2.33
N LYS A 252 17.40 6.92 2.62
CA LYS A 252 18.85 6.92 2.91
C LYS A 252 19.17 6.17 4.18
N ALA A 253 18.37 6.35 5.24
CA ALA A 253 18.55 5.65 6.51
C ALA A 253 18.37 4.13 6.35
N ASP A 254 17.30 3.70 5.65
CA ASP A 254 17.03 2.28 5.39
C ASP A 254 18.15 1.62 4.57
N MET A 255 18.65 2.30 3.54
CA MET A 255 19.76 1.80 2.74
C MET A 255 21.08 1.77 3.54
N ALA A 256 21.35 2.81 4.33
CA ALA A 256 22.54 2.86 5.18
C ALA A 256 22.56 1.69 6.18
N ALA A 257 21.41 1.44 6.81
CA ALA A 257 21.26 0.30 7.73
C ALA A 257 21.39 -1.06 7.03
N ALA A 258 20.83 -1.20 5.81
CA ALA A 258 20.90 -2.45 5.06
C ALA A 258 22.29 -2.78 4.52
N LEU A 259 23.10 -1.76 4.20
CA LEU A 259 24.43 -1.90 3.64
C LEU A 259 25.55 -1.74 4.69
N ASP A 260 25.20 -1.47 5.95
CA ASP A 260 26.13 -1.08 7.03
C ASP A 260 27.10 0.02 6.55
N ALA A 261 26.56 1.05 5.90
CA ALA A 261 27.32 2.03 5.16
C ALA A 261 26.98 3.48 5.55
N SER A 262 27.92 4.41 5.32
CA SER A 262 27.66 5.83 5.52
C SER A 262 26.69 6.41 4.46
N PRO A 263 25.99 7.53 4.77
CA PRO A 263 25.09 8.19 3.80
C PRO A 263 25.75 8.56 2.47
N ASP A 264 27.05 8.86 2.47
CA ASP A 264 27.81 9.18 1.25
C ASP A 264 27.97 7.95 0.36
N ILE A 265 28.27 6.78 0.96
CA ILE A 265 28.35 5.50 0.24
C ILE A 265 26.96 5.16 -0.34
N VAL A 266 25.88 5.33 0.42
CA VAL A 266 24.51 5.12 -0.06
C VAL A 266 24.20 6.00 -1.27
N SER A 267 24.62 7.25 -1.25
CA SER A 267 24.42 8.18 -2.37
C SER A 267 25.18 7.74 -3.61
N ALA A 268 26.47 7.36 -3.46
CA ALA A 268 27.29 6.85 -4.54
C ALA A 268 26.74 5.53 -5.11
N TYR A 269 26.31 4.61 -4.25
CA TYR A 269 25.67 3.36 -4.63
C TYR A 269 24.39 3.60 -5.45
N SER A 270 23.51 4.48 -4.97
CA SER A 270 22.27 4.82 -5.68
C SER A 270 22.56 5.41 -7.07
N ALA A 271 23.57 6.26 -7.20
CA ALA A 271 23.99 6.80 -8.49
C ALA A 271 24.54 5.70 -9.42
N ALA A 272 25.33 4.77 -8.89
CA ALA A 272 25.86 3.64 -9.66
C ALA A 272 24.74 2.70 -10.15
N MET A 273 23.74 2.43 -9.32
CA MET A 273 22.55 1.65 -9.71
C MET A 273 21.80 2.31 -10.88
N GLN A 274 21.59 3.62 -10.81
CA GLN A 274 20.91 4.38 -11.87
C GLN A 274 21.70 4.40 -13.18
N LEU A 275 23.02 4.54 -13.10
CA LEU A 275 23.88 4.62 -14.27
C LEU A 275 24.01 3.29 -15.01
N ASN A 276 24.13 2.19 -14.28
CA ASN A 276 24.53 0.90 -14.84
C ASN A 276 23.38 -0.10 -14.98
N GLY A 277 22.24 0.09 -14.30
CA GLY A 277 21.09 -0.81 -14.33
C GLY A 277 21.43 -2.26 -13.95
N PRO A 278 22.22 -2.52 -12.89
CA PRO A 278 22.66 -3.87 -12.58
C PRO A 278 21.49 -4.73 -12.05
N ASP A 279 21.72 -6.05 -11.98
CA ASP A 279 20.87 -6.95 -11.20
C ASP A 279 20.91 -6.53 -9.72
N ILE A 280 19.75 -6.21 -9.14
CA ILE A 280 19.62 -5.67 -7.78
C ILE A 280 20.11 -6.67 -6.74
N THR A 281 19.72 -7.94 -6.89
CA THR A 281 20.09 -9.00 -5.95
C THR A 281 21.59 -9.24 -5.96
N LEU A 282 22.18 -9.33 -7.15
CA LEU A 282 23.63 -9.52 -7.29
C LEU A 282 24.43 -8.32 -6.80
N ALA A 283 23.94 -7.10 -7.05
CA ALA A 283 24.58 -5.87 -6.55
C ALA A 283 24.58 -5.82 -5.02
N HIS A 284 23.45 -6.15 -4.37
CA HIS A 284 23.37 -6.20 -2.91
C HIS A 284 24.26 -7.30 -2.33
N ARG A 285 24.31 -8.47 -2.95
CA ARG A 285 25.17 -9.58 -2.50
C ARG A 285 26.65 -9.22 -2.61
N ALA A 286 27.06 -8.57 -3.71
CA ALA A 286 28.44 -8.14 -3.91
C ALA A 286 28.93 -7.09 -2.90
N LEU A 287 28.03 -6.44 -2.18
CA LEU A 287 28.37 -5.51 -1.10
C LEU A 287 28.42 -6.21 0.28
N ALA A 288 27.87 -7.40 0.39
CA ALA A 288 27.87 -8.19 1.62
C ALA A 288 29.08 -9.13 1.74
N ASP A 289 29.74 -9.43 0.63
CA ASP A 289 30.98 -10.23 0.53
C ASP A 289 32.23 -9.33 0.68
#